data_aed57dd93d6d9a9289d90876f0c03c67
#
_entry.id   aed57dd93d6d9a9289d90876f0c03c67
#
_cell.length_a   1.000
_cell.length_b   1.000
_cell.length_c   1.000
_cell.angle_alpha   90.00
_cell.angle_beta   90.00
_cell.angle_gamma   90.00
#
_symmetry.space_group_name_H-M   'P 1'
#
loop_
_entity.id
_entity.type
_entity.pdbx_description
1 polymer ?
#
loop_
_entity_poly.entity_id
_entity_poly.type
_entity_poly.pdbx_seq_one_letter_code
_entity_poly.pdbx_strand_id
1 'polypeptide(L)'
;QIDETKVFLTDINDTIATFRLESTVRYTDDNGKKQTCKVIESFSVQNVYSQWYVLSYERNASQVFDGSKNQVVDGKINFGIQPTDSITTVSSSNGQYQAFVLNGELWRYNAKDGKDLGLVKVFSFKQDADDVRADYRAHDIKIVSVKDDGRVDFVIYGYMNCGNHEGEVGMGFYHYNATNKS
;
A
#
# COMPACT_ATOMS: atom_id res chain seq x y z
N GLN A 1 3.88 17.84 -9.29
CA GLN A 1 5.03 17.96 -8.39
C GLN A 1 5.63 16.58 -8.20
N ILE A 2 6.95 16.49 -8.34
CA ILE A 2 7.70 15.28 -8.01
C ILE A 2 8.27 15.51 -6.61
N ASP A 3 7.97 14.57 -5.72
CA ASP A 3 8.60 14.57 -4.39
C ASP A 3 10.00 13.89 -4.50
N GLU A 4 10.60 13.60 -3.38
CA GLU A 4 11.91 12.96 -3.31
C GLU A 4 12.02 11.75 -4.24
N THR A 5 13.09 11.72 -5.04
CA THR A 5 13.45 10.57 -5.87
C THR A 5 14.56 9.78 -5.18
N LYS A 6 14.29 8.51 -4.88
CA LYS A 6 15.30 7.58 -4.35
C LYS A 6 15.92 6.81 -5.51
N VAL A 7 17.26 6.73 -5.50
CA VAL A 7 18.03 6.03 -6.52
C VAL A 7 18.70 4.81 -5.88
N PHE A 8 18.50 3.65 -6.49
CA PHE A 8 19.10 2.41 -6.06
C PHE A 8 19.96 1.83 -7.19
N LEU A 9 21.19 1.48 -6.88
CA LEU A 9 21.99 0.64 -7.75
C LEU A 9 21.58 -0.81 -7.46
N THR A 10 20.99 -1.49 -8.44
CA THR A 10 20.43 -2.83 -8.26
C THR A 10 21.36 -3.93 -8.74
N ASP A 11 22.22 -3.62 -9.72
CA ASP A 11 23.22 -4.53 -10.23
C ASP A 11 24.36 -3.74 -10.88
N ILE A 12 25.57 -4.29 -10.82
CA ILE A 12 26.75 -3.72 -11.47
C ILE A 12 27.76 -4.81 -11.83
N ASN A 13 28.28 -4.72 -13.03
CA ASN A 13 29.46 -5.49 -13.47
C ASN A 13 30.45 -4.54 -14.18
N ASP A 14 31.49 -5.08 -14.79
CA ASP A 14 32.60 -4.29 -15.38
C ASP A 14 32.14 -3.23 -16.40
N THR A 15 31.04 -3.45 -17.09
CA THR A 15 30.60 -2.59 -18.18
C THR A 15 29.13 -2.15 -18.09
N ILE A 16 28.31 -2.86 -17.29
CA ILE A 16 26.87 -2.62 -17.20
C ILE A 16 26.51 -2.26 -15.75
N ALA A 17 25.67 -1.26 -15.58
CA ALA A 17 25.04 -0.94 -14.31
C ALA A 17 23.52 -0.85 -14.49
N THR A 18 22.77 -1.35 -13.50
CA THR A 18 21.32 -1.27 -13.47
C THR A 18 20.88 -0.44 -12.26
N PHE A 19 20.04 0.53 -12.52
CA PHE A 19 19.49 1.46 -11.53
C PHE A 19 17.99 1.33 -11.46
N ARG A 20 17.44 1.52 -10.25
CA ARG A 20 16.03 1.71 -10.01
C ARG A 20 15.81 3.04 -9.33
N LEU A 21 14.92 3.86 -9.91
CA LEU A 21 14.48 5.13 -9.36
C LEU A 21 13.07 4.96 -8.83
N GLU A 22 12.82 5.45 -7.63
CA GLU A 22 11.48 5.48 -7.03
C GLU A 22 11.12 6.92 -6.70
N SER A 23 10.03 7.39 -7.27
CA SER A 23 9.53 8.76 -7.07
C SER A 23 8.06 8.73 -6.67
N THR A 24 7.65 9.69 -5.88
CA THR A 24 6.24 9.99 -5.63
C THR A 24 5.85 11.23 -6.43
N VAL A 25 4.84 11.09 -7.27
CA VAL A 25 4.34 12.16 -8.12
C VAL A 25 2.94 12.56 -7.66
N ARG A 26 2.75 13.84 -7.37
CA ARG A 26 1.43 14.42 -7.08
C ARG A 26 0.99 15.28 -8.27
N TYR A 27 -0.22 15.04 -8.73
CA TYR A 27 -0.81 15.80 -9.82
C TYR A 27 -2.30 16.02 -9.59
N THR A 28 -2.87 16.94 -10.34
CA THR A 28 -4.33 17.15 -10.39
C THR A 28 -4.81 16.55 -11.70
N ASP A 29 -5.79 15.66 -11.64
CA ASP A 29 -6.39 15.05 -12.83
C ASP A 29 -7.33 16.04 -13.56
N ASP A 30 -7.85 15.63 -14.71
CA ASP A 30 -8.71 16.46 -15.56
C ASP A 30 -10.03 16.86 -14.88
N ASN A 31 -10.42 16.16 -13.82
CA ASN A 31 -11.59 16.46 -12.99
C ASN A 31 -11.27 17.39 -11.80
N GLY A 32 -10.05 17.91 -11.71
CA GLY A 32 -9.59 18.77 -10.62
C GLY A 32 -9.25 18.02 -9.33
N LYS A 33 -9.20 16.68 -9.34
CA LYS A 33 -8.91 15.85 -8.17
C LYS A 33 -7.40 15.66 -8.02
N LYS A 34 -6.89 15.87 -6.80
CA LYS A 34 -5.48 15.59 -6.47
C LYS A 34 -5.25 14.10 -6.40
N GLN A 35 -4.24 13.65 -7.10
CA GLN A 35 -3.82 12.25 -7.20
C GLN A 35 -2.37 12.11 -6.77
N THR A 36 -2.04 10.95 -6.23
CA THR A 36 -0.66 10.59 -5.88
C THR A 36 -0.32 9.26 -6.54
N CYS A 37 0.79 9.21 -7.25
CA CYS A 37 1.30 8.01 -7.88
C CYS A 37 2.71 7.71 -7.38
N LYS A 38 3.01 6.43 -7.17
CA LYS A 38 4.37 5.94 -7.06
C LYS A 38 4.85 5.57 -8.47
N VAL A 39 5.99 6.12 -8.86
CA VAL A 39 6.63 5.85 -10.14
C VAL A 39 7.93 5.11 -9.88
N ILE A 40 8.09 3.98 -10.53
CA ILE A 40 9.31 3.17 -10.49
C ILE A 40 9.86 3.13 -11.91
N GLU A 41 11.11 3.57 -12.06
CA GLU A 41 11.83 3.55 -13.33
C GLU A 41 13.07 2.67 -13.17
N SER A 42 13.30 1.79 -14.13
CA SER A 42 14.45 0.90 -14.18
C SER A 42 15.26 1.17 -15.44
N PHE A 43 16.57 1.33 -15.27
CA PHE A 43 17.50 1.58 -16.36
C PHE A 43 18.65 0.58 -16.30
N SER A 44 18.99 -0.03 -17.43
CA SER A 44 20.26 -0.67 -17.61
C SER A 44 21.11 0.18 -18.54
N VAL A 45 22.31 0.50 -18.11
CA VAL A 45 23.25 1.32 -18.86
C VAL A 45 24.56 0.59 -19.07
N GLN A 46 25.20 0.81 -20.19
CA GLN A 46 26.51 0.23 -20.52
C GLN A 46 27.52 1.32 -20.82
N ASN A 47 28.72 1.16 -20.28
CA ASN A 47 29.86 2.00 -20.64
C ASN A 47 30.65 1.33 -21.80
N VAL A 48 30.79 2.05 -22.91
CA VAL A 48 31.58 1.64 -24.06
C VAL A 48 32.48 2.81 -24.45
N TYR A 49 33.81 2.60 -24.35
CA TYR A 49 34.81 3.65 -24.64
C TYR A 49 34.51 5.01 -23.95
N SER A 50 34.20 4.94 -22.66
CA SER A 50 33.87 6.13 -21.83
C SER A 50 32.59 6.87 -22.21
N GLN A 51 31.74 6.25 -23.03
CA GLN A 51 30.39 6.74 -23.32
C GLN A 51 29.35 5.82 -22.71
N TRP A 52 28.28 6.39 -22.16
CA TRP A 52 27.19 5.66 -21.56
C TRP A 52 26.02 5.51 -22.51
N TYR A 53 25.54 4.29 -22.68
CA TYR A 53 24.41 3.93 -23.50
C TYR A 53 23.31 3.33 -22.64
N VAL A 54 22.07 3.74 -22.85
CA VAL A 54 20.91 3.11 -22.22
C VAL A 54 20.56 1.86 -23.01
N LEU A 55 20.67 0.68 -22.39
CA LEU A 55 20.32 -0.60 -22.98
C LEU A 55 18.85 -0.92 -22.82
N SER A 56 18.27 -0.59 -21.68
CA SER A 56 16.85 -0.79 -21.40
C SER A 56 16.33 0.30 -20.49
N TYR A 57 15.06 0.60 -20.67
CA TYR A 57 14.28 1.50 -19.82
C TYR A 57 12.88 0.97 -19.63
N GLU A 58 12.44 0.90 -18.40
CA GLU A 58 11.09 0.53 -18.04
C GLU A 58 10.55 1.53 -17.02
N ARG A 59 9.27 1.90 -17.17
CA ARG A 59 8.58 2.79 -16.25
C ARG A 59 7.24 2.20 -15.86
N ASN A 60 7.04 2.07 -14.55
CA ASN A 60 5.78 1.66 -13.96
C ASN A 60 5.25 2.77 -13.07
N ALA A 61 3.98 3.12 -13.23
CA ALA A 61 3.31 4.11 -12.40
C ALA A 61 2.07 3.49 -11.78
N SER A 62 1.99 3.55 -10.45
CA SER A 62 0.87 3.02 -9.69
C SER A 62 0.22 4.13 -8.85
N GLN A 63 -1.10 4.24 -8.91
CA GLN A 63 -1.82 5.16 -8.05
C GLN A 63 -1.70 4.69 -6.59
N VAL A 64 -1.38 5.61 -5.69
CA VAL A 64 -1.32 5.31 -4.26
C VAL A 64 -2.74 5.34 -3.70
N PHE A 65 -3.13 4.23 -3.08
CA PHE A 65 -4.35 4.18 -2.30
C PHE A 65 -4.14 4.90 -0.97
N ASP A 66 -4.91 5.94 -0.69
CA ASP A 66 -4.78 6.75 0.52
C ASP A 66 -5.98 6.63 1.47
N GLY A 67 -7.03 5.92 1.06
CA GLY A 67 -8.24 5.70 1.86
C GLY A 67 -8.99 6.95 2.31
N SER A 68 -8.38 8.12 2.15
CA SER A 68 -8.91 9.40 2.61
C SER A 68 -9.75 10.13 1.55
N LYS A 69 -9.66 9.70 0.30
CA LYS A 69 -10.33 10.33 -0.83
C LYS A 69 -11.26 9.33 -1.47
N ASN A 70 -12.39 9.81 -1.96
CA ASN A 70 -13.44 9.05 -2.61
C ASN A 70 -12.92 8.07 -3.68
N GLN A 71 -12.29 7.00 -3.24
CA GLN A 71 -11.84 5.91 -4.10
C GLN A 71 -12.96 4.89 -4.32
N VAL A 72 -14.12 5.15 -3.74
CA VAL A 72 -15.33 4.37 -4.00
C VAL A 72 -16.13 5.07 -5.09
N VAL A 73 -16.20 4.46 -6.27
CA VAL A 73 -16.99 4.94 -7.40
C VAL A 73 -17.96 3.84 -7.78
N ASP A 74 -19.24 4.13 -7.84
CA ASP A 74 -20.30 3.19 -8.21
C ASP A 74 -20.25 1.87 -7.42
N GLY A 75 -20.01 1.96 -6.12
CA GLY A 75 -19.92 0.80 -5.22
C GLY A 75 -18.65 -0.06 -5.40
N LYS A 76 -17.67 0.42 -6.18
CA LYS A 76 -16.39 -0.25 -6.40
C LYS A 76 -15.27 0.56 -5.75
N ILE A 77 -14.36 -0.13 -5.07
CA ILE A 77 -13.16 0.49 -4.52
C ILE A 77 -12.07 0.46 -5.59
N ASN A 78 -11.53 1.63 -5.90
CA ASN A 78 -10.37 1.73 -6.78
C ASN A 78 -9.08 1.66 -5.96
N PHE A 79 -8.36 0.57 -6.04
CA PHE A 79 -7.08 0.37 -5.37
C PHE A 79 -5.87 0.95 -6.14
N GLY A 80 -6.11 1.53 -7.30
CA GLY A 80 -5.04 1.91 -8.22
C GLY A 80 -4.49 0.70 -8.98
N ILE A 81 -3.41 0.91 -9.71
CA ILE A 81 -2.72 -0.15 -10.45
C ILE A 81 -1.80 -0.88 -9.47
N GLN A 82 -2.11 -2.14 -9.20
CA GLN A 82 -1.23 -3.04 -8.44
C GLN A 82 -0.55 -3.99 -9.44
N PRO A 83 0.79 -4.05 -9.46
CA PRO A 83 1.49 -4.72 -10.56
C PRO A 83 1.30 -6.24 -10.61
N THR A 84 1.08 -6.93 -9.49
CA THR A 84 1.16 -8.39 -9.48
C THR A 84 0.33 -9.10 -8.43
N ASP A 85 -0.11 -8.46 -7.36
CA ASP A 85 -0.73 -9.15 -6.25
C ASP A 85 -2.24 -8.93 -6.22
N SER A 86 -2.99 -10.01 -6.34
CA SER A 86 -4.43 -9.97 -6.12
C SER A 86 -4.70 -9.60 -4.67
N ILE A 87 -5.40 -8.50 -4.45
CA ILE A 87 -5.83 -8.11 -3.12
C ILE A 87 -6.85 -9.14 -2.63
N THR A 88 -6.49 -9.88 -1.58
CA THR A 88 -7.41 -10.80 -0.95
C THR A 88 -8.42 -10.04 -0.12
N THR A 89 -9.69 -10.22 -0.43
CA THR A 89 -10.81 -9.64 0.30
C THR A 89 -11.57 -10.72 1.06
N VAL A 90 -12.05 -10.38 2.26
CA VAL A 90 -12.95 -11.22 3.05
C VAL A 90 -14.24 -10.44 3.31
N SER A 91 -15.37 -11.06 3.03
CA SER A 91 -16.69 -10.44 3.19
C SER A 91 -17.45 -11.04 4.38
N SER A 92 -18.31 -10.22 5.00
CA SER A 92 -19.31 -10.71 5.94
C SER A 92 -20.35 -11.59 5.24
N SER A 93 -21.07 -12.40 6.01
CA SER A 93 -22.05 -13.36 5.46
C SER A 93 -23.18 -12.67 4.68
N ASN A 94 -23.59 -11.49 5.11
CA ASN A 94 -24.61 -10.69 4.45
C ASN A 94 -24.06 -9.78 3.30
N GLY A 95 -22.72 -9.83 3.04
CA GLY A 95 -22.05 -9.04 2.01
C GLY A 95 -21.97 -7.53 2.28
N GLN A 96 -22.43 -7.08 3.46
CA GLN A 96 -22.44 -5.65 3.79
C GLN A 96 -21.03 -5.10 4.07
N TYR A 97 -20.20 -5.88 4.76
CA TYR A 97 -18.86 -5.48 5.14
C TYR A 97 -17.83 -6.31 4.39
N GLN A 98 -16.78 -5.65 3.94
CA GLN A 98 -15.63 -6.28 3.31
C GLN A 98 -14.37 -5.75 3.96
N ALA A 99 -13.42 -6.63 4.20
CA ALA A 99 -12.10 -6.24 4.67
C ALA A 99 -11.02 -6.71 3.68
N PHE A 100 -9.96 -5.94 3.59
CA PHE A 100 -8.82 -6.23 2.72
C PHE A 100 -7.53 -5.67 3.32
N VAL A 101 -6.42 -6.27 2.92
CA VAL A 101 -5.09 -5.80 3.28
C VAL A 101 -4.45 -5.15 2.07
N LEU A 102 -3.95 -3.94 2.26
CA LEU A 102 -3.25 -3.20 1.23
C LEU A 102 -2.08 -2.42 1.83
N ASN A 103 -0.91 -2.56 1.26
CA ASN A 103 0.30 -1.88 1.72
C ASN A 103 0.66 -2.12 3.20
N GLY A 104 0.37 -3.31 3.74
CA GLY A 104 0.60 -3.61 5.16
C GLY A 104 -0.40 -2.95 6.11
N GLU A 105 -1.51 -2.46 5.60
CA GLU A 105 -2.61 -1.89 6.35
C GLU A 105 -3.88 -2.69 6.15
N LEU A 106 -4.67 -2.84 7.20
CA LEU A 106 -5.98 -3.48 7.17
C LEU A 106 -7.07 -2.42 7.04
N TRP A 107 -7.93 -2.61 6.06
CA TRP A 107 -9.06 -1.73 5.76
C TRP A 107 -10.37 -2.50 5.82
N ARG A 108 -11.44 -1.81 6.19
CA ARG A 108 -12.81 -2.31 6.13
C ARG A 108 -13.69 -1.36 5.33
N TYR A 109 -14.51 -1.91 4.46
CA TYR A 109 -15.51 -1.21 3.69
C TYR A 109 -16.92 -1.62 4.12
N ASN A 110 -17.85 -0.65 4.22
CA ASN A 110 -19.28 -0.88 4.44
C ASN A 110 -20.04 -0.51 3.17
N ALA A 111 -20.58 -1.48 2.46
CA ALA A 111 -21.27 -1.28 1.19
C ALA A 111 -22.62 -0.54 1.30
N LYS A 112 -23.22 -0.47 2.49
CA LYS A 112 -24.49 0.25 2.72
C LYS A 112 -24.33 1.75 2.95
N ASP A 113 -23.15 2.20 3.32
CA ASP A 113 -22.88 3.63 3.54
C ASP A 113 -22.67 4.39 2.22
N GLY A 114 -23.60 4.34 1.31
CA GLY A 114 -23.56 4.90 -0.05
C GLY A 114 -23.18 6.39 -0.20
N LYS A 115 -22.66 7.01 0.85
CA LYS A 115 -22.03 8.33 0.88
C LYS A 115 -20.68 8.17 1.55
N ASP A 116 -19.62 8.40 0.81
CA ASP A 116 -18.34 8.77 1.33
C ASP A 116 -17.80 7.95 2.46
N LEU A 117 -17.56 6.83 2.61
CA LEU A 117 -16.80 6.38 3.76
C LEU A 117 -17.34 5.18 4.54
N GLY A 118 -17.91 4.28 3.82
CA GLY A 118 -17.88 2.92 4.35
C GLY A 118 -16.47 2.39 4.56
N LEU A 119 -15.44 3.19 4.19
CA LEU A 119 -14.04 2.79 4.24
C LEU A 119 -13.36 3.29 5.52
N VAL A 120 -12.88 2.36 6.33
CA VAL A 120 -12.23 2.63 7.60
C VAL A 120 -10.90 1.89 7.64
N LYS A 121 -9.82 2.57 8.04
CA LYS A 121 -8.56 1.95 8.38
C LYS A 121 -8.72 1.25 9.73
N VAL A 122 -8.62 -0.07 9.73
CA VAL A 122 -8.76 -0.92 10.92
C VAL A 122 -7.45 -1.02 11.66
N PHE A 123 -6.36 -1.20 10.91
CA PHE A 123 -5.03 -1.35 11.48
C PHE A 123 -3.94 -0.82 10.54
N SER A 124 -2.95 -0.17 11.15
CA SER A 124 -1.69 0.21 10.53
C SER A 124 -0.62 0.36 11.62
N PHE A 125 0.59 -0.09 11.37
CA PHE A 125 1.73 0.31 12.20
C PHE A 125 2.12 1.78 11.97
N LYS A 126 1.76 2.35 10.81
CA LYS A 126 2.01 3.76 10.50
C LYS A 126 0.94 4.63 11.13
N GLN A 127 1.22 5.16 12.32
CA GLN A 127 0.34 6.09 13.02
C GLN A 127 0.57 7.52 12.57
N ASP A 128 1.82 7.90 12.36
CA ASP A 128 2.22 9.21 11.86
C ASP A 128 2.88 9.11 10.48
N ALA A 129 2.67 10.15 9.66
CA ALA A 129 3.21 10.20 8.29
C ALA A 129 4.75 10.11 8.25
N ASP A 130 5.40 10.61 9.28
CA ASP A 130 6.86 10.72 9.38
C ASP A 130 7.52 9.55 10.13
N ASP A 131 6.73 8.56 10.59
CA ASP A 131 7.29 7.38 11.28
C ASP A 131 7.92 6.42 10.25
N VAL A 132 9.23 6.59 10.04
CA VAL A 132 10.03 5.76 9.13
C VAL A 132 10.12 4.29 9.56
N ARG A 133 9.88 3.96 10.83
CA ARG A 133 9.90 2.58 11.34
C ARG A 133 8.80 1.76 10.69
N ALA A 134 7.65 2.38 10.43
CA ALA A 134 6.52 1.74 9.78
C ALA A 134 6.74 1.43 8.29
N ASP A 135 7.79 1.99 7.69
CA ASP A 135 8.14 1.69 6.30
C ASP A 135 8.88 0.34 6.16
N TYR A 136 9.38 -0.22 7.27
CA TYR A 136 9.93 -1.57 7.30
C TYR A 136 8.80 -2.60 7.35
N ARG A 137 8.41 -3.13 6.19
CA ARG A 137 7.27 -4.03 6.01
C ARG A 137 7.69 -5.50 6.08
N ALA A 138 8.15 -5.94 7.23
CA ALA A 138 8.49 -7.34 7.47
C ALA A 138 7.40 -8.06 8.30
N HIS A 139 6.14 -7.65 8.11
CA HIS A 139 4.97 -8.27 8.70
C HIS A 139 3.89 -8.51 7.64
N ASP A 140 3.02 -9.47 7.92
CA ASP A 140 1.82 -9.75 7.16
C ASP A 140 0.59 -9.67 8.06
N ILE A 141 -0.57 -9.42 7.43
CA ILE A 141 -1.86 -9.38 8.10
C ILE A 141 -2.78 -10.40 7.42
N LYS A 142 -3.32 -11.32 8.21
CA LYS A 142 -4.31 -12.28 7.74
C LYS A 142 -5.68 -11.99 8.35
N ILE A 143 -6.65 -11.71 7.52
CA ILE A 143 -8.04 -11.57 7.94
C ILE A 143 -8.60 -12.96 8.22
N VAL A 144 -9.09 -13.17 9.44
CA VAL A 144 -9.68 -14.43 9.88
C VAL A 144 -11.18 -14.44 9.59
N SER A 145 -11.88 -13.36 9.97
CA SER A 145 -13.32 -13.25 9.73
C SER A 145 -13.79 -11.79 9.70
N VAL A 146 -14.86 -11.55 8.96
CA VAL A 146 -15.63 -10.30 8.99
C VAL A 146 -17.06 -10.65 9.39
N LYS A 147 -17.57 -9.99 10.41
CA LYS A 147 -18.91 -10.25 10.96
C LYS A 147 -19.95 -9.32 10.33
N ASP A 148 -21.23 -9.71 10.44
CA ASP A 148 -22.35 -8.94 9.89
C ASP A 148 -22.63 -7.63 10.62
N ASP A 149 -22.01 -7.41 11.78
CA ASP A 149 -21.99 -6.15 12.52
C ASP A 149 -20.76 -5.28 12.25
N GLY A 150 -19.91 -5.71 11.34
CA GLY A 150 -18.70 -4.99 10.91
C GLY A 150 -17.46 -5.22 11.78
N ARG A 151 -17.53 -6.15 12.75
CA ARG A 151 -16.34 -6.58 13.47
C ARG A 151 -15.40 -7.35 12.55
N VAL A 152 -14.09 -7.21 12.79
CA VAL A 152 -13.04 -7.89 12.01
C VAL A 152 -12.08 -8.60 12.97
N ASP A 153 -11.92 -9.91 12.80
CA ASP A 153 -10.91 -10.69 13.49
C ASP A 153 -9.73 -10.90 12.55
N PHE A 154 -8.53 -10.65 13.02
CA PHE A 154 -7.33 -10.73 12.19
C PHE A 154 -6.09 -11.12 13.00
N VAL A 155 -5.07 -11.57 12.28
CA VAL A 155 -3.76 -11.94 12.83
C VAL A 155 -2.71 -11.07 12.17
N ILE A 156 -1.80 -10.54 12.97
CA ILE A 156 -0.57 -9.93 12.50
C ILE A 156 0.56 -10.88 12.85
N TYR A 157 1.45 -11.15 11.91
CA TYR A 157 2.62 -11.99 12.14
C TYR A 157 3.83 -11.45 11.39
N GLY A 158 5.01 -11.65 11.98
CA GLY A 158 6.26 -11.10 11.52
C GLY A 158 6.85 -10.07 12.48
N TYR A 159 7.52 -9.08 11.96
CA TYR A 159 8.18 -8.05 12.76
C TYR A 159 7.18 -7.00 13.25
N MET A 160 7.19 -6.74 14.55
CA MET A 160 6.30 -5.74 15.19
C MET A 160 6.99 -4.38 15.17
N ASN A 161 6.48 -3.46 14.35
CA ASN A 161 7.09 -2.15 14.12
C ASN A 161 6.87 -1.16 15.26
N CYS A 162 5.84 -1.37 16.08
CA CYS A 162 5.53 -0.49 17.21
C CYS A 162 4.67 -1.21 18.26
N GLY A 163 4.42 -0.54 19.37
CA GLY A 163 3.61 -1.05 20.49
C GLY A 163 4.44 -1.80 21.53
N ASN A 164 3.77 -2.60 22.37
CA ASN A 164 4.42 -3.28 23.49
C ASN A 164 5.41 -4.37 23.06
N HIS A 165 5.36 -4.80 21.81
CA HIS A 165 6.22 -5.83 21.22
C HIS A 165 7.11 -5.29 20.12
N GLU A 166 7.36 -3.96 20.12
CA GLU A 166 8.24 -3.35 19.12
C GLU A 166 9.62 -4.01 19.12
N GLY A 167 10.10 -4.38 17.93
CA GLY A 167 11.39 -5.04 17.75
C GLY A 167 11.35 -6.57 17.83
N GLU A 168 10.23 -7.16 18.21
CA GLU A 168 10.06 -8.61 18.27
C GLU A 168 9.53 -9.18 16.95
N VAL A 169 9.82 -10.45 16.69
CA VAL A 169 9.17 -11.23 15.65
C VAL A 169 8.20 -12.19 16.32
N GLY A 170 6.93 -12.07 15.95
CA GLY A 170 5.89 -12.85 16.63
C GLY A 170 4.58 -12.90 15.85
N MET A 171 3.55 -13.38 16.52
CA MET A 171 2.18 -13.44 16.01
C MET A 171 1.21 -12.97 17.09
N GLY A 172 0.32 -12.06 16.72
CA GLY A 172 -0.74 -11.55 17.57
C GLY A 172 -2.12 -11.72 16.93
N PHE A 173 -3.12 -12.07 17.76
CA PHE A 173 -4.52 -12.07 17.38
C PHE A 173 -5.18 -10.78 17.84
N TYR A 174 -5.94 -10.17 16.93
CA TYR A 174 -6.57 -8.87 17.15
C TYR A 174 -8.04 -8.91 16.78
N HIS A 175 -8.79 -8.06 17.42
CA HIS A 175 -10.21 -7.92 17.24
C HIS A 175 -10.57 -6.43 17.10
N TYR A 176 -11.08 -6.05 15.93
CA TYR A 176 -11.60 -4.70 15.72
C TYR A 176 -13.08 -4.66 16.04
N ASN A 177 -13.47 -3.75 16.91
CA ASN A 177 -14.87 -3.48 17.24
C ASN A 177 -15.39 -2.23 16.51
N ALA A 178 -16.33 -2.44 15.60
CA ALA A 178 -16.89 -1.37 14.78
C ALA A 178 -17.64 -0.29 15.59
N THR A 179 -18.21 -0.67 16.74
CA THR A 179 -18.98 0.26 17.60
C THR A 179 -18.07 1.24 18.34
N ASN A 180 -16.92 0.77 18.80
CA ASN A 180 -15.98 1.57 19.61
C ASN A 180 -14.82 2.12 18.77
N LYS A 181 -14.72 1.73 17.49
CA LYS A 181 -13.59 2.04 16.58
C LYS A 181 -12.22 1.68 17.18
N SER A 182 -12.15 0.60 17.94
CA SER A 182 -10.96 0.11 18.64
C SER A 182 -10.74 -1.39 18.38
#